data_3b72fb250fff63724321d72eb2cbe646
#
_entry.id   3b72fb250fff63724321d72eb2cbe646
#
_cell.length_a   1.000
_cell.length_b   1.000
_cell.length_c   1.000
_cell.angle_alpha   90.00
_cell.angle_beta   90.00
_cell.angle_gamma   90.00
#
_symmetry.space_group_name_H-M   'P 1'
#
loop_
_entity.id
_entity.type
_entity.pdbx_description
1 polymer ?
#
loop_
_entity_poly.entity_id
_entity_poly.type
_entity_poly.pdbx_seq_one_letter_code
_entity_poly.pdbx_strand_id
1 'polypeptide(L)'
;MRRLLLIFLLFTAVMSAQDSTKVNLKNPNATVYTHLYFLQSDSYQPEKAAQTIFPNSTKKPINAAIKLKQVLDGKGLFVDFKQIPTDSNYKDSLLFGNPHKYVLFPEVIPLISVEKIGEKWYFSQETILNLDKIYNDIFPWYVLEFEKIMPEFGHKKILNIEVWKFIGLLLMLLIAVLLHAVFKRIIYFVLHKIHNSFIRDNSLTVANVLKKLAHPISLLIALSFIDKIY
;
A
#
# COMPACT_ATOMS: atom_id res chain seq x y z
N MET A 1 -2.56 24.62 -38.64
CA MET A 1 -2.54 23.14 -38.67
C MET A 1 -1.12 22.57 -38.64
N ARG A 2 -0.16 23.03 -39.44
CA ARG A 2 1.22 22.48 -39.47
C ARG A 2 1.99 22.60 -38.16
N ARG A 3 1.79 23.66 -37.37
CA ARG A 3 2.43 23.88 -36.06
C ARG A 3 1.84 22.98 -34.93
N LEU A 4 0.55 22.67 -34.99
CA LEU A 4 -0.13 21.75 -34.08
C LEU A 4 0.32 20.31 -34.30
N LEU A 5 0.58 19.90 -35.54
CA LEU A 5 1.09 18.59 -35.92
C LEU A 5 2.54 18.38 -35.42
N LEU A 6 3.37 19.43 -35.46
CA LEU A 6 4.74 19.40 -34.93
C LEU A 6 4.76 19.27 -33.38
N ILE A 7 3.84 19.93 -32.68
CA ILE A 7 3.70 19.82 -31.22
C ILE A 7 3.22 18.41 -30.83
N PHE A 8 2.29 17.84 -31.60
CA PHE A 8 1.81 16.47 -31.37
C PHE A 8 2.91 15.42 -31.64
N LEU A 9 3.76 15.63 -32.66
CA LEU A 9 4.90 14.78 -33.00
C LEU A 9 6.01 14.86 -31.94
N LEU A 10 6.26 16.03 -31.34
CA LEU A 10 7.17 16.22 -30.24
C LEU A 10 6.66 15.54 -28.96
N PHE A 11 5.34 15.55 -28.72
CA PHE A 11 4.73 14.88 -27.55
C PHE A 11 4.80 13.36 -27.65
N THR A 12 4.71 12.79 -28.85
CA THR A 12 4.85 11.32 -29.05
C THR A 12 6.29 10.83 -28.94
N ALA A 13 7.29 11.67 -29.25
CA ALA A 13 8.70 11.31 -29.17
C ALA A 13 9.21 11.18 -27.71
N VAL A 14 8.56 11.84 -26.74
CA VAL A 14 8.95 11.78 -25.32
C VAL A 14 8.47 10.50 -24.63
N MET A 15 7.52 9.76 -25.23
CA MET A 15 6.95 8.54 -24.62
C MET A 15 7.76 7.25 -24.88
N SER A 16 8.90 7.30 -25.56
CA SER A 16 9.67 6.10 -25.94
C SER A 16 11.06 6.00 -25.33
N ALA A 17 11.36 6.72 -24.24
CA ALA A 17 12.51 6.42 -23.42
C ALA A 17 12.20 5.20 -22.56
N GLN A 18 12.13 4.03 -23.16
CA GLN A 18 12.04 2.75 -22.47
C GLN A 18 13.40 2.54 -21.80
N ASP A 19 13.43 2.75 -20.48
CA ASP A 19 14.62 2.58 -19.66
C ASP A 19 15.16 1.16 -19.87
N SER A 20 16.36 1.06 -20.47
CA SER A 20 16.99 -0.22 -20.81
C SER A 20 17.68 -0.88 -19.60
N THR A 21 17.32 -0.50 -18.39
CA THR A 21 17.85 -1.09 -17.16
C THR A 21 17.64 -2.60 -17.20
N LYS A 22 18.77 -3.33 -17.11
CA LYS A 22 18.77 -4.81 -17.16
C LYS A 22 18.62 -5.36 -15.75
N VAL A 23 18.02 -6.55 -15.67
CA VAL A 23 17.98 -7.34 -14.44
C VAL A 23 19.41 -7.66 -14.02
N ASN A 24 19.77 -7.30 -12.78
CA ASN A 24 21.09 -7.50 -12.22
C ASN A 24 20.97 -8.27 -10.90
N LEU A 25 21.49 -9.50 -10.88
CA LEU A 25 21.45 -10.42 -9.75
C LEU A 25 22.86 -10.75 -9.24
N LYS A 26 23.84 -9.90 -9.53
CA LYS A 26 25.26 -10.17 -9.25
C LYS A 26 25.58 -10.18 -7.75
N ASN A 27 24.90 -9.40 -6.95
CA ASN A 27 25.14 -9.26 -5.52
C ASN A 27 23.83 -8.92 -4.79
N PRO A 28 23.78 -8.95 -3.44
CA PRO A 28 22.58 -8.60 -2.66
C PRO A 28 21.98 -7.24 -3.03
N ASN A 29 22.82 -6.21 -3.09
CA ASN A 29 22.42 -4.84 -3.42
C ASN A 29 21.73 -4.76 -4.79
N ALA A 30 22.37 -5.30 -5.82
CA ALA A 30 21.86 -5.28 -7.18
C ALA A 30 20.53 -6.04 -7.32
N THR A 31 20.35 -7.15 -6.59
CA THR A 31 19.13 -7.93 -6.58
C THR A 31 17.98 -7.15 -5.95
N VAL A 32 18.19 -6.57 -4.78
CA VAL A 32 17.17 -5.77 -4.08
C VAL A 32 16.85 -4.50 -4.88
N TYR A 33 17.86 -3.84 -5.44
CA TYR A 33 17.65 -2.69 -6.33
C TYR A 33 16.81 -3.06 -7.55
N THR A 34 17.16 -4.13 -8.25
CA THR A 34 16.41 -4.63 -9.41
C THR A 34 14.95 -4.88 -9.06
N HIS A 35 14.70 -5.55 -7.94
CA HIS A 35 13.35 -5.85 -7.48
C HIS A 35 12.53 -4.58 -7.26
N LEU A 36 13.04 -3.67 -6.47
CA LEU A 36 12.33 -2.44 -6.13
C LEU A 36 12.19 -1.49 -7.32
N TYR A 37 13.23 -1.36 -8.14
CA TYR A 37 13.23 -0.52 -9.33
C TYR A 37 12.11 -0.91 -10.31
N PHE A 38 11.99 -2.19 -10.66
CA PHE A 38 10.96 -2.64 -11.60
C PHE A 38 9.55 -2.73 -11.02
N LEU A 39 9.38 -2.41 -9.74
CA LEU A 39 8.06 -2.27 -9.11
C LEU A 39 7.73 -0.82 -8.75
N GLN A 40 8.60 0.14 -9.10
CA GLN A 40 8.26 1.56 -9.04
C GLN A 40 7.30 1.92 -10.18
N SER A 41 6.53 2.98 -9.98
CA SER A 41 5.54 3.43 -10.94
C SER A 41 6.12 3.82 -12.29
N ASP A 42 7.31 4.44 -12.29
CA ASP A 42 7.95 5.00 -13.49
C ASP A 42 8.64 3.93 -14.33
N SER A 43 8.97 2.79 -13.72
CA SER A 43 9.70 1.67 -14.33
C SER A 43 8.98 0.32 -14.17
N TYR A 44 7.65 0.34 -14.01
CA TYR A 44 6.86 -0.83 -13.65
C TYR A 44 6.90 -1.94 -14.69
N GLN A 45 7.69 -2.98 -14.40
CA GLN A 45 7.87 -4.19 -15.20
C GLN A 45 7.95 -5.41 -14.25
N PRO A 46 6.82 -5.88 -13.73
CA PRO A 46 6.79 -6.90 -12.67
C PRO A 46 7.39 -8.25 -13.12
N GLU A 47 7.43 -8.52 -14.43
CA GLU A 47 8.09 -9.70 -15.00
C GLU A 47 9.61 -9.67 -14.79
N LYS A 48 10.21 -8.49 -14.81
CA LYS A 48 11.63 -8.31 -14.50
C LYS A 48 11.89 -8.41 -13.00
N ALA A 49 11.01 -7.83 -12.17
CA ALA A 49 11.08 -7.99 -10.72
C ALA A 49 10.92 -9.46 -10.30
N ALA A 50 10.06 -10.22 -10.97
CA ALA A 50 9.87 -11.65 -10.71
C ALA A 50 11.15 -12.48 -10.89
N GLN A 51 12.11 -12.03 -11.69
CA GLN A 51 13.39 -12.72 -11.88
C GLN A 51 14.29 -12.62 -10.64
N THR A 52 13.98 -11.78 -9.66
CA THR A 52 14.70 -11.69 -8.38
C THR A 52 14.21 -12.72 -7.36
N ILE A 53 13.09 -13.40 -7.64
CA ILE A 53 12.49 -14.40 -6.76
C ILE A 53 13.22 -15.73 -6.93
N PHE A 54 13.39 -16.47 -5.84
CA PHE A 54 14.02 -17.80 -5.87
C PHE A 54 13.42 -18.70 -6.95
N PRO A 55 14.21 -19.28 -7.84
CA PRO A 55 13.71 -20.11 -8.92
C PRO A 55 12.86 -21.29 -8.40
N ASN A 56 11.73 -21.53 -9.05
CA ASN A 56 10.80 -22.62 -8.73
C ASN A 56 10.20 -22.62 -7.30
N SER A 57 10.39 -21.56 -6.52
CA SER A 57 9.80 -21.46 -5.18
C SER A 57 8.29 -21.21 -5.20
N THR A 58 7.76 -20.70 -6.29
CA THR A 58 6.34 -20.41 -6.46
C THR A 58 5.89 -20.58 -7.91
N LYS A 59 4.61 -20.97 -8.09
CA LYS A 59 3.96 -21.01 -9.41
C LYS A 59 3.58 -19.61 -9.94
N LYS A 60 3.61 -18.58 -9.09
CA LYS A 60 3.20 -17.20 -9.41
C LYS A 60 4.31 -16.20 -9.03
N PRO A 61 5.49 -16.22 -9.67
CA PRO A 61 6.62 -15.37 -9.27
C PRO A 61 6.33 -13.87 -9.40
N ILE A 62 5.52 -13.45 -10.36
CA ILE A 62 5.10 -12.05 -10.51
C ILE A 62 4.29 -11.60 -9.29
N ASN A 63 3.32 -12.39 -8.87
CA ASN A 63 2.51 -12.06 -7.69
C ASN A 63 3.36 -12.05 -6.42
N ALA A 64 4.31 -12.97 -6.29
CA ALA A 64 5.24 -12.99 -5.16
C ALA A 64 6.12 -11.73 -5.11
N ALA A 65 6.63 -11.29 -6.26
CA ALA A 65 7.40 -10.07 -6.35
C ALA A 65 6.58 -8.83 -5.92
N ILE A 66 5.36 -8.70 -6.42
CA ILE A 66 4.46 -7.60 -6.06
C ILE A 66 4.13 -7.64 -4.56
N LYS A 67 3.77 -8.83 -4.02
CA LYS A 67 3.48 -9.01 -2.59
C LYS A 67 4.66 -8.63 -1.70
N LEU A 68 5.87 -9.02 -2.08
CA LEU A 68 7.06 -8.70 -1.31
C LEU A 68 7.26 -7.19 -1.20
N LYS A 69 7.07 -6.45 -2.29
CA LYS A 69 7.10 -4.98 -2.24
C LYS A 69 5.97 -4.42 -1.37
N GLN A 70 4.75 -4.95 -1.49
CA GLN A 70 3.62 -4.51 -0.67
C GLN A 70 3.89 -4.74 0.83
N VAL A 71 4.55 -5.85 1.20
CA VAL A 71 4.99 -6.12 2.59
C VAL A 71 5.94 -5.04 3.09
N LEU A 72 6.94 -4.67 2.30
CA LEU A 72 7.89 -3.61 2.67
C LEU A 72 7.17 -2.25 2.83
N ASP A 73 6.34 -1.90 1.86
CA ASP A 73 5.59 -0.64 1.87
C ASP A 73 4.59 -0.59 3.05
N GLY A 74 3.87 -1.69 3.31
CA GLY A 74 2.87 -1.80 4.38
C GLY A 74 3.45 -1.71 5.79
N LYS A 75 4.72 -2.11 5.95
CA LYS A 75 5.48 -1.92 7.20
C LYS A 75 6.23 -0.59 7.26
N GLY A 76 6.15 0.24 6.20
CA GLY A 76 6.91 1.48 6.12
C GLY A 76 8.43 1.28 6.08
N LEU A 77 8.89 0.14 5.55
CA LEU A 77 10.31 -0.20 5.52
C LEU A 77 10.97 0.38 4.28
N PHE A 78 11.86 1.31 4.51
CA PHE A 78 12.71 1.89 3.46
C PHE A 78 14.05 1.18 3.40
N VAL A 79 14.44 0.77 2.20
CA VAL A 79 15.71 0.09 1.96
C VAL A 79 16.83 1.12 1.85
N ASP A 80 17.79 1.09 2.78
CA ASP A 80 19.04 1.84 2.66
C ASP A 80 20.07 1.01 1.86
N PHE A 81 20.20 1.32 0.58
CA PHE A 81 21.12 0.63 -0.32
C PHE A 81 22.60 0.74 0.08
N LYS A 82 22.96 1.72 0.93
CA LYS A 82 24.33 1.85 1.42
C LYS A 82 24.71 0.75 2.40
N GLN A 83 23.73 0.16 3.08
CA GLN A 83 23.94 -0.90 4.06
C GLN A 83 23.96 -2.30 3.42
N ILE A 84 23.41 -2.43 2.20
CA ILE A 84 23.36 -3.73 1.52
C ILE A 84 24.70 -4.03 0.84
N PRO A 85 25.27 -5.22 1.06
CA PRO A 85 26.55 -5.61 0.47
C PRO A 85 26.55 -5.60 -1.07
N THR A 86 27.60 -5.01 -1.63
CA THR A 86 27.84 -4.99 -3.09
C THR A 86 28.81 -6.07 -3.55
N ASP A 87 29.37 -6.85 -2.62
CA ASP A 87 30.23 -7.98 -2.92
C ASP A 87 29.38 -9.17 -3.44
N SER A 88 29.76 -9.71 -4.59
CA SER A 88 29.12 -10.88 -5.18
C SER A 88 29.37 -12.18 -4.39
N ASN A 89 30.43 -12.20 -3.57
CA ASN A 89 30.82 -13.33 -2.72
C ASN A 89 30.56 -13.03 -1.24
N TYR A 90 29.70 -12.07 -0.93
CA TYR A 90 29.36 -11.74 0.44
C TYR A 90 29.05 -12.99 1.26
N LYS A 91 29.58 -13.00 2.48
CA LYS A 91 29.33 -14.04 3.49
C LYS A 91 28.99 -13.37 4.81
N ASP A 92 27.90 -13.80 5.41
CA ASP A 92 27.57 -13.42 6.78
C ASP A 92 28.19 -14.45 7.73
N SER A 93 29.14 -13.98 8.52
CA SER A 93 29.89 -14.83 9.49
C SER A 93 29.03 -15.26 10.68
N LEU A 94 27.87 -14.60 10.90
CA LEU A 94 26.98 -14.87 12.03
C LEU A 94 25.90 -15.90 11.70
N LEU A 95 25.68 -16.20 10.41
CA LEU A 95 24.66 -17.15 9.99
C LEU A 95 25.21 -18.59 9.95
N PHE A 96 24.73 -19.43 10.85
CA PHE A 96 24.98 -20.85 10.81
C PHE A 96 24.14 -21.50 9.68
N GLY A 97 24.79 -22.27 8.81
CA GLY A 97 24.14 -23.05 7.74
C GLY A 97 24.38 -22.48 6.35
N ASN A 98 23.80 -21.36 5.97
CA ASN A 98 24.06 -20.73 4.67
C ASN A 98 24.76 -19.38 4.86
N PRO A 99 26.09 -19.33 4.72
CA PRO A 99 26.85 -18.10 4.91
C PRO A 99 26.59 -17.07 3.79
N HIS A 100 26.12 -17.52 2.62
CA HIS A 100 25.79 -16.64 1.48
C HIS A 100 24.35 -16.16 1.52
N LYS A 101 23.93 -15.61 2.65
CA LYS A 101 22.60 -15.05 2.90
C LYS A 101 22.76 -13.66 3.51
N TYR A 102 21.91 -12.73 3.11
CA TYR A 102 21.80 -11.39 3.69
C TYR A 102 20.36 -11.11 4.09
N VAL A 103 20.14 -10.77 5.36
CA VAL A 103 18.81 -10.43 5.90
C VAL A 103 18.63 -8.92 5.78
N LEU A 104 17.55 -8.47 5.13
CA LEU A 104 17.35 -7.04 4.87
C LEU A 104 16.98 -6.26 6.13
N PHE A 105 16.14 -6.83 6.97
CA PHE A 105 15.61 -6.17 8.18
C PHE A 105 15.62 -7.14 9.36
N PRO A 106 16.81 -7.44 9.93
CA PRO A 106 16.96 -8.49 10.93
C PRO A 106 16.11 -8.29 12.18
N GLU A 107 15.89 -7.03 12.60
CA GLU A 107 15.13 -6.71 13.82
C GLU A 107 13.61 -6.65 13.58
N VAL A 108 13.16 -6.36 12.35
CA VAL A 108 11.74 -6.10 12.05
C VAL A 108 11.08 -7.27 11.35
N ILE A 109 11.71 -7.79 10.30
CA ILE A 109 11.23 -8.94 9.52
C ILE A 109 12.43 -9.83 9.14
N PRO A 110 12.92 -10.68 10.04
CA PRO A 110 14.12 -11.50 9.82
C PRO A 110 13.93 -12.54 8.69
N LEU A 111 12.70 -12.82 8.29
CA LEU A 111 12.39 -13.75 7.21
C LEU A 111 12.63 -13.18 5.81
N ILE A 112 12.80 -11.84 5.67
CA ILE A 112 13.09 -11.24 4.36
C ILE A 112 14.59 -11.19 4.15
N SER A 113 15.07 -12.07 3.27
CA SER A 113 16.50 -12.22 2.99
C SER A 113 16.74 -12.50 1.52
N VAL A 114 17.94 -12.22 1.06
CA VAL A 114 18.46 -12.65 -0.24
C VAL A 114 19.55 -13.70 -0.03
N GLU A 115 19.64 -14.67 -0.93
CA GLU A 115 20.62 -15.76 -0.87
C GLU A 115 21.24 -16.02 -2.24
N LYS A 116 22.48 -16.50 -2.22
CA LYS A 116 23.23 -16.84 -3.44
C LYS A 116 22.94 -18.25 -3.90
N ILE A 117 22.61 -18.40 -5.18
CA ILE A 117 22.43 -19.68 -5.85
C ILE A 117 23.29 -19.67 -7.11
N GLY A 118 24.30 -20.52 -7.13
CA GLY A 118 25.32 -20.46 -8.19
C GLY A 118 26.01 -19.08 -8.18
N GLU A 119 25.94 -18.38 -9.31
CA GLU A 119 26.55 -17.05 -9.47
C GLU A 119 25.57 -15.87 -9.26
N LYS A 120 24.33 -16.15 -8.86
CA LYS A 120 23.28 -15.12 -8.77
C LYS A 120 22.64 -15.08 -7.39
N TRP A 121 22.19 -13.88 -7.01
CA TRP A 121 21.46 -13.63 -5.78
C TRP A 121 19.97 -13.51 -6.04
N TYR A 122 19.16 -14.09 -5.15
CA TYR A 122 17.68 -14.11 -5.23
C TYR A 122 17.09 -13.85 -3.84
N PHE A 123 15.87 -13.35 -3.77
CA PHE A 123 15.10 -13.43 -2.52
C PHE A 123 14.94 -14.89 -2.15
N SER A 124 15.26 -15.23 -0.90
CA SER A 124 15.42 -16.61 -0.45
C SER A 124 14.14 -17.46 -0.58
N GLN A 125 14.31 -18.76 -0.68
CA GLN A 125 13.18 -19.68 -0.67
C GLN A 125 12.35 -19.55 0.61
N GLU A 126 13.00 -19.36 1.74
CA GLU A 126 12.36 -19.13 3.03
C GLU A 126 11.47 -17.86 3.02
N THR A 127 11.97 -16.75 2.44
CA THR A 127 11.19 -15.53 2.24
C THR A 127 9.91 -15.82 1.47
N ILE A 128 10.01 -16.54 0.36
CA ILE A 128 8.86 -16.80 -0.52
C ILE A 128 7.85 -17.76 0.12
N LEU A 129 8.30 -18.77 0.82
CA LEU A 129 7.41 -19.72 1.52
C LEU A 129 6.64 -19.06 2.66
N ASN A 130 7.23 -18.08 3.34
CA ASN A 130 6.58 -17.34 4.42
C ASN A 130 5.87 -16.06 3.97
N LEU A 131 5.94 -15.70 2.69
CA LEU A 131 5.45 -14.42 2.19
C LEU A 131 3.95 -14.21 2.42
N ASP A 132 3.13 -15.25 2.19
CA ASP A 132 1.69 -15.17 2.42
C ASP A 132 1.35 -14.96 3.89
N LYS A 133 2.09 -15.61 4.79
CA LYS A 133 1.93 -15.41 6.24
C LYS A 133 2.27 -13.98 6.64
N ILE A 134 3.44 -13.49 6.23
CA ILE A 134 3.89 -12.13 6.52
C ILE A 134 2.90 -11.10 5.97
N TYR A 135 2.40 -11.31 4.77
CA TYR A 135 1.42 -10.45 4.12
C TYR A 135 0.11 -10.37 4.90
N ASN A 136 -0.42 -11.53 5.33
CA ASN A 136 -1.66 -11.62 6.12
C ASN A 136 -1.52 -11.01 7.53
N ASP A 137 -0.32 -11.04 8.11
CA ASP A 137 -0.03 -10.42 9.41
C ASP A 137 0.02 -8.87 9.33
N ILE A 138 0.25 -8.33 8.14
CA ILE A 138 0.34 -6.88 7.91
C ILE A 138 -1.01 -6.30 7.48
N PHE A 139 -1.69 -6.99 6.57
CA PHE A 139 -2.93 -6.49 5.98
C PHE A 139 -4.16 -7.13 6.65
N PRO A 140 -5.10 -6.32 7.15
CA PRO A 140 -6.34 -6.82 7.73
C PRO A 140 -7.14 -7.66 6.72
N TRP A 141 -7.86 -8.65 7.22
CA TRP A 141 -8.63 -9.59 6.39
C TRP A 141 -9.59 -8.92 5.40
N TYR A 142 -10.18 -7.79 5.80
CA TYR A 142 -11.11 -7.06 4.92
C TYR A 142 -10.40 -6.42 3.70
N VAL A 143 -9.13 -6.03 3.83
CA VAL A 143 -8.33 -5.56 2.69
C VAL A 143 -8.07 -6.70 1.73
N LEU A 144 -7.74 -7.89 2.26
CA LEU A 144 -7.49 -9.10 1.46
C LEU A 144 -8.74 -9.57 0.72
N GLU A 145 -9.90 -9.53 1.36
CA GLU A 145 -11.18 -9.87 0.71
C GLU A 145 -11.57 -8.83 -0.33
N PHE A 146 -11.35 -7.54 -0.05
CA PHE A 146 -11.63 -6.47 -1.01
C PHE A 146 -10.76 -6.57 -2.26
N GLU A 147 -9.48 -6.91 -2.11
CA GLU A 147 -8.55 -7.10 -3.23
C GLU A 147 -8.96 -8.26 -4.14
N LYS A 148 -9.51 -9.36 -3.57
CA LYS A 148 -10.02 -10.50 -4.35
C LYS A 148 -11.25 -10.17 -5.19
N ILE A 149 -12.12 -9.29 -4.69
CA ILE A 149 -13.38 -8.91 -5.35
C ILE A 149 -13.10 -7.83 -6.41
N MET A 150 -11.96 -7.15 -6.33
CA MET A 150 -11.64 -6.02 -7.19
C MET A 150 -11.42 -6.46 -8.64
N PRO A 151 -12.18 -5.91 -9.59
CA PRO A 151 -11.99 -6.19 -11.00
C PRO A 151 -10.65 -5.62 -11.52
N GLU A 152 -10.15 -6.16 -12.62
CA GLU A 152 -8.83 -5.80 -13.21
C GLU A 152 -8.62 -4.30 -13.43
N PHE A 153 -9.69 -3.55 -13.72
CA PHE A 153 -9.59 -2.10 -13.89
C PHE A 153 -9.22 -1.37 -12.59
N GLY A 154 -9.54 -1.95 -11.43
CA GLY A 154 -9.21 -1.40 -10.12
C GLY A 154 -7.70 -1.35 -9.85
N HIS A 155 -6.94 -2.26 -10.44
CA HIS A 155 -5.48 -2.33 -10.33
C HIS A 155 -4.74 -1.37 -11.29
N LYS A 156 -5.47 -0.70 -12.20
CA LYS A 156 -4.86 0.34 -13.04
C LYS A 156 -4.41 1.50 -12.16
N LYS A 157 -3.26 2.08 -12.49
CA LYS A 157 -2.69 3.21 -11.74
C LYS A 157 -3.06 4.53 -12.42
N ILE A 158 -3.53 5.48 -11.62
CA ILE A 158 -3.72 6.89 -11.99
C ILE A 158 -2.91 7.72 -11.00
N LEU A 159 -2.01 8.58 -11.47
CA LEU A 159 -1.10 9.35 -10.64
C LEU A 159 -0.31 8.47 -9.64
N ASN A 160 0.15 7.30 -10.10
CA ASN A 160 0.90 6.30 -9.31
C ASN A 160 0.10 5.61 -8.19
N ILE A 161 -1.20 5.87 -8.10
CA ILE A 161 -2.11 5.28 -7.11
C ILE A 161 -3.09 4.37 -7.85
N GLU A 162 -3.32 3.18 -7.34
CA GLU A 162 -4.30 2.24 -7.88
C GLU A 162 -5.72 2.81 -7.78
N VAL A 163 -6.51 2.67 -8.84
CA VAL A 163 -7.88 3.23 -8.95
C VAL A 163 -8.75 2.81 -7.78
N TRP A 164 -8.62 1.59 -7.29
CA TRP A 164 -9.41 1.10 -6.16
C TRP A 164 -9.18 1.89 -4.87
N LYS A 165 -7.98 2.47 -4.67
CA LYS A 165 -7.68 3.31 -3.50
C LYS A 165 -8.49 4.61 -3.54
N PHE A 166 -8.69 5.17 -4.74
CA PHE A 166 -9.59 6.33 -4.92
C PHE A 166 -11.05 5.96 -4.68
N ILE A 167 -11.48 4.77 -5.15
CA ILE A 167 -12.83 4.27 -4.89
C ILE A 167 -13.04 4.04 -3.40
N GLY A 168 -12.05 3.44 -2.71
CA GLY A 168 -12.07 3.26 -1.26
C GLY A 168 -12.17 4.58 -0.50
N LEU A 169 -11.38 5.59 -0.89
CA LEU A 169 -11.45 6.93 -0.32
C LEU A 169 -12.83 7.57 -0.52
N LEU A 170 -13.38 7.50 -1.74
CA LEU A 170 -14.70 8.04 -2.05
C LEU A 170 -15.79 7.34 -1.24
N LEU A 171 -15.74 6.02 -1.11
CA LEU A 171 -16.67 5.24 -0.30
C LEU A 171 -16.58 5.62 1.18
N MET A 172 -15.36 5.79 1.69
CA MET A 172 -15.13 6.24 3.08
C MET A 172 -15.74 7.63 3.34
N LEU A 173 -15.57 8.57 2.41
CA LEU A 173 -16.18 9.89 2.49
C LEU A 173 -17.72 9.81 2.46
N LEU A 174 -18.28 8.96 1.62
CA LEU A 174 -19.71 8.75 1.53
C LEU A 174 -20.27 8.17 2.83
N ILE A 175 -19.59 7.17 3.40
CA ILE A 175 -19.95 6.59 4.72
C ILE A 175 -19.88 7.66 5.80
N ALA A 176 -18.84 8.50 5.82
CA ALA A 176 -18.70 9.59 6.79
C ALA A 176 -19.87 10.59 6.71
N VAL A 177 -20.29 10.96 5.50
CA VAL A 177 -21.44 11.84 5.27
C VAL A 177 -22.74 11.17 5.75
N LEU A 178 -22.95 9.90 5.45
CA LEU A 178 -24.12 9.15 5.90
C LEU A 178 -24.16 9.03 7.43
N LEU A 179 -23.04 8.68 8.07
CA LEU A 179 -22.93 8.63 9.52
C LEU A 179 -23.22 9.99 10.16
N HIS A 180 -22.65 11.07 9.61
CA HIS A 180 -22.93 12.43 10.06
C HIS A 180 -24.45 12.74 9.98
N ALA A 181 -25.10 12.42 8.88
CA ALA A 181 -26.54 12.64 8.70
C ALA A 181 -27.39 11.84 9.71
N VAL A 182 -27.03 10.57 9.95
CA VAL A 182 -27.70 9.70 10.93
C VAL A 182 -27.49 10.23 12.35
N PHE A 183 -26.26 10.52 12.76
CA PHE A 183 -25.96 11.03 14.10
C PHE A 183 -26.64 12.38 14.34
N LYS A 184 -26.61 13.29 13.36
CA LYS A 184 -27.33 14.56 13.44
C LYS A 184 -28.82 14.36 13.73
N ARG A 185 -29.46 13.36 13.08
CA ARG A 185 -30.87 13.06 13.26
C ARG A 185 -31.16 12.47 14.63
N ILE A 186 -30.30 11.55 15.09
CA ILE A 186 -30.40 10.94 16.43
C ILE A 186 -30.23 12.01 17.53
N ILE A 187 -29.21 12.83 17.43
CA ILE A 187 -28.92 13.89 18.40
C ILE A 187 -30.10 14.88 18.45
N TYR A 188 -30.62 15.29 17.28
CA TYR A 188 -31.77 16.17 17.23
C TYR A 188 -33.00 15.53 17.91
N PHE A 189 -33.27 14.26 17.67
CA PHE A 189 -34.39 13.53 18.29
C PHE A 189 -34.25 13.43 19.81
N VAL A 190 -33.06 13.08 20.29
CA VAL A 190 -32.75 12.97 21.73
C VAL A 190 -32.87 14.35 22.41
N LEU A 191 -32.29 15.38 21.85
CA LEU A 191 -32.35 16.72 22.39
C LEU A 191 -33.79 17.28 22.40
N HIS A 192 -34.54 17.00 21.34
CA HIS A 192 -35.97 17.39 21.28
C HIS A 192 -36.79 16.68 22.35
N LYS A 193 -36.55 15.39 22.58
CA LYS A 193 -37.23 14.63 23.63
C LYS A 193 -36.89 15.14 25.03
N ILE A 194 -35.66 15.47 25.30
CA ILE A 194 -35.20 16.07 26.55
C ILE A 194 -35.84 17.44 26.74
N HIS A 195 -35.85 18.28 25.72
CA HIS A 195 -36.50 19.60 25.78
C HIS A 195 -37.96 19.51 26.15
N ASN A 196 -38.71 18.64 25.47
CA ASN A 196 -40.17 18.45 25.75
C ASN A 196 -40.45 17.84 27.14
N SER A 197 -39.47 17.09 27.70
CA SER A 197 -39.62 16.45 29.02
C SER A 197 -39.25 17.36 30.20
N PHE A 198 -38.26 18.25 30.00
CA PHE A 198 -37.69 19.06 31.11
C PHE A 198 -38.07 20.53 31.06
N ILE A 199 -38.38 21.11 29.90
CA ILE A 199 -38.56 22.53 29.76
C ILE A 199 -40.00 22.80 29.26
N ARG A 200 -40.86 23.18 30.20
CA ARG A 200 -42.27 23.51 29.93
C ARG A 200 -42.43 24.92 29.35
N ASP A 201 -41.33 25.67 29.18
CA ASP A 201 -41.33 27.04 28.68
C ASP A 201 -40.90 27.07 27.20
N ASN A 202 -41.80 27.59 26.37
CA ASN A 202 -41.66 27.69 24.90
C ASN A 202 -40.65 28.72 24.43
N SER A 203 -39.35 28.58 24.78
CA SER A 203 -38.37 29.49 24.20
C SER A 203 -37.83 28.93 22.88
N LEU A 204 -38.23 29.51 21.77
CA LEU A 204 -37.70 29.30 20.42
C LEU A 204 -36.17 29.35 20.36
N THR A 205 -35.55 30.04 21.32
CA THR A 205 -34.11 30.22 21.49
C THR A 205 -33.40 28.88 21.81
N VAL A 206 -33.95 28.04 22.69
CA VAL A 206 -33.36 26.75 23.09
C VAL A 206 -33.37 25.75 21.94
N ALA A 207 -34.47 25.67 21.22
CA ALA A 207 -34.57 24.80 20.05
C ALA A 207 -33.55 25.17 18.96
N ASN A 208 -33.30 26.46 18.76
CA ASN A 208 -32.30 26.94 17.80
C ASN A 208 -30.85 26.65 18.25
N VAL A 209 -30.56 26.75 19.53
CA VAL A 209 -29.24 26.41 20.11
C VAL A 209 -29.00 24.93 20.00
N LEU A 210 -29.99 24.09 20.34
CA LEU A 210 -29.89 22.61 20.21
C LEU A 210 -29.62 22.18 18.76
N LYS A 211 -30.30 22.81 17.80
CA LYS A 211 -30.10 22.55 16.38
C LYS A 211 -28.71 22.94 15.89
N LYS A 212 -28.15 24.04 16.41
CA LYS A 212 -26.77 24.49 16.12
C LYS A 212 -25.71 23.58 16.73
N LEU A 213 -25.96 23.02 17.93
CA LEU A 213 -25.02 22.11 18.60
C LEU A 213 -25.02 20.69 18.01
N ALA A 214 -26.15 20.23 17.46
CA ALA A 214 -26.24 18.90 16.86
C ALA A 214 -25.27 18.70 15.68
N HIS A 215 -24.97 19.75 14.93
CA HIS A 215 -24.07 19.68 13.78
C HIS A 215 -22.60 19.43 14.17
N PRO A 216 -21.94 20.23 15.02
CA PRO A 216 -20.55 19.99 15.40
C PRO A 216 -20.37 18.71 16.22
N ILE A 217 -21.32 18.35 17.08
CA ILE A 217 -21.26 17.12 17.88
C ILE A 217 -21.31 15.88 16.96
N SER A 218 -22.22 15.85 15.99
CA SER A 218 -22.31 14.72 15.05
C SER A 218 -21.05 14.58 14.17
N LEU A 219 -20.41 15.71 13.83
CA LEU A 219 -19.15 15.69 13.07
C LEU A 219 -17.99 15.13 13.91
N LEU A 220 -17.87 15.55 15.19
CA LEU A 220 -16.86 15.01 16.11
C LEU A 220 -17.03 13.49 16.34
N ILE A 221 -18.26 13.03 16.51
CA ILE A 221 -18.55 11.60 16.68
C ILE A 221 -18.17 10.83 15.39
N ALA A 222 -18.53 11.34 14.23
CA ALA A 222 -18.21 10.72 12.95
C ALA A 222 -16.69 10.62 12.74
N LEU A 223 -15.93 11.68 13.06
CA LEU A 223 -14.48 11.69 12.97
C LEU A 223 -13.83 10.73 13.98
N SER A 224 -14.32 10.69 15.22
CA SER A 224 -13.83 9.75 16.24
C SER A 224 -14.09 8.28 15.87
N PHE A 225 -15.14 8.00 15.09
CA PHE A 225 -15.42 6.65 14.61
C PHE A 225 -14.45 6.22 13.50
N ILE A 226 -14.08 7.16 12.64
CA ILE A 226 -13.10 6.93 11.57
C ILE A 226 -11.70 6.67 12.15
N ASP A 227 -11.30 7.42 13.17
CA ASP A 227 -10.00 7.27 13.86
C ASP A 227 -9.81 5.89 14.53
N LYS A 228 -10.89 5.22 14.91
CA LYS A 228 -10.84 3.86 15.49
C LYS A 228 -10.81 2.72 14.46
N ILE A 229 -11.06 3.02 13.19
CA ILE A 229 -11.06 2.03 12.10
C ILE A 229 -9.68 1.98 11.41
N TYR A 230 -8.86 3.02 11.62
CA TYR A 230 -7.48 3.11 11.15
C TYR A 230 -6.49 2.72 12.24
#